data_8c367b248996c1030b2bb9617f717633
#
_entry.id   8c367b248996c1030b2bb9617f717633
#
_cell.length_a   1.000
_cell.length_b   1.000
_cell.length_c   1.000
_cell.angle_alpha   90.00
_cell.angle_beta   90.00
_cell.angle_gamma   90.00
#
_symmetry.space_group_name_H-M   'P 1'
#
loop_
_entity.id
_entity.type
_entity.pdbx_description
1 polymer ?
#
loop_
_entity_poly.entity_id
_entity_poly.type
_entity_poly.pdbx_seq_one_letter_code
_entity_poly.pdbx_strand_id
1 'polypeptide(L)'
;MKIKFGIFLEFALSNGADYVATGHYAQTDGVTLIKSKDTNKDQTYFLASVPRVALQSTLFPVGALNKRSEVQGSLLTEAGLNHLRDRKESMGLCFVGQQGKFSGFMSAFLDAAPEMGAVIEHGTGRLLGRHCGSALYTVGQKVPLADPQA
;
A
#
# COMPACT_ATOMS: atom_id res chain seq x y z
N MET A 1 -7.83 2.29 -6.91
CA MET A 1 -9.00 1.39 -6.93
C MET A 1 -9.59 1.20 -8.31
N LYS A 2 -9.65 2.23 -9.16
CA LYS A 2 -10.26 2.17 -10.51
C LYS A 2 -9.68 1.10 -11.44
N ILE A 3 -8.40 0.77 -11.35
CA ILE A 3 -7.78 -0.23 -12.23
C ILE A 3 -8.07 -1.66 -11.73
N LYS A 4 -7.55 -2.09 -10.57
CA LYS A 4 -7.68 -3.49 -10.11
C LYS A 4 -9.12 -3.92 -9.85
N PHE A 5 -9.87 -3.12 -9.09
CA PHE A 5 -11.24 -3.41 -8.63
C PHE A 5 -12.30 -2.68 -9.46
N GLY A 6 -11.95 -2.19 -10.61
CA GLY A 6 -12.80 -1.61 -11.64
C GLY A 6 -12.51 -2.28 -12.98
N ILE A 7 -11.86 -1.57 -13.89
CA ILE A 7 -11.63 -2.00 -15.28
C ILE A 7 -11.07 -3.43 -15.39
N PHE A 8 -10.07 -3.80 -14.57
CA PHE A 8 -9.51 -5.15 -14.63
C PHE A 8 -10.51 -6.22 -14.13
N LEU A 9 -11.25 -5.94 -13.07
CA LEU A 9 -12.28 -6.84 -12.57
C LEU A 9 -13.38 -7.03 -13.64
N GLU A 10 -13.88 -5.94 -14.21
CA GLU A 10 -14.89 -5.97 -15.29
C GLU A 10 -14.39 -6.78 -16.49
N PHE A 11 -13.14 -6.55 -16.92
CA PHE A 11 -12.50 -7.31 -17.98
C PHE A 11 -12.43 -8.81 -17.65
N ALA A 12 -11.99 -9.18 -16.45
CA ALA A 12 -11.87 -10.58 -16.05
C ALA A 12 -13.25 -11.29 -16.06
N LEU A 13 -14.25 -10.66 -15.45
CA LEU A 13 -15.62 -11.22 -15.40
C LEU A 13 -16.24 -11.34 -16.80
N SER A 14 -16.05 -10.37 -17.67
CA SER A 14 -16.54 -10.43 -19.06
C SER A 14 -15.84 -11.49 -19.93
N ASN A 15 -14.65 -11.96 -19.49
CA ASN A 15 -13.92 -13.06 -20.11
C ASN A 15 -14.13 -14.41 -19.41
N GLY A 16 -15.15 -14.54 -18.57
CA GLY A 16 -15.59 -15.80 -17.98
C GLY A 16 -14.90 -16.15 -16.65
N ALA A 17 -14.21 -15.23 -16.01
CA ALA A 17 -13.73 -15.45 -14.65
C ALA A 17 -14.89 -15.24 -13.65
N ASP A 18 -14.97 -16.08 -12.62
CA ASP A 18 -15.91 -15.92 -11.51
C ASP A 18 -15.37 -14.94 -10.46
N TYR A 19 -14.03 -14.96 -10.27
CA TYR A 19 -13.35 -14.16 -9.26
C TYR A 19 -12.03 -13.62 -9.77
N VAL A 20 -11.57 -12.53 -9.15
CA VAL A 20 -10.20 -12.02 -9.25
C VAL A 20 -9.50 -12.23 -7.91
N ALA A 21 -8.38 -12.95 -7.91
CA ALA A 21 -7.54 -13.13 -6.73
C ALA A 21 -6.42 -12.08 -6.69
N THR A 22 -6.16 -11.51 -5.51
CA THR A 22 -5.08 -10.53 -5.34
C THR A 22 -4.28 -10.81 -4.07
N GLY A 23 -2.97 -10.52 -4.10
CA GLY A 23 -2.05 -10.73 -2.98
C GLY A 23 -2.14 -9.68 -1.87
N HIS A 24 -3.26 -9.00 -1.69
CA HIS A 24 -3.42 -8.07 -0.58
C HIS A 24 -3.65 -8.80 0.73
N TYR A 25 -3.01 -8.31 1.78
CA TYR A 25 -3.25 -8.75 3.16
C TYR A 25 -4.52 -8.07 3.69
N ALA A 26 -5.64 -8.64 3.36
CA ALA A 26 -6.98 -8.30 3.83
C ALA A 26 -7.85 -9.55 3.71
N GLN A 27 -9.04 -9.56 4.29
CA GLN A 27 -10.02 -10.62 4.16
C GLN A 27 -11.38 -10.05 3.75
N THR A 28 -12.24 -10.88 3.20
CA THR A 28 -13.62 -10.51 2.88
C THR A 28 -14.53 -11.72 2.95
N ASP A 29 -15.77 -11.49 3.32
CA ASP A 29 -16.89 -12.43 3.22
C ASP A 29 -17.74 -12.17 1.95
N GLY A 30 -17.25 -11.32 1.05
CA GLY A 30 -17.97 -10.85 -0.14
C GLY A 30 -18.80 -9.59 0.09
N VAL A 31 -19.02 -9.19 1.33
CA VAL A 31 -19.83 -8.02 1.71
C VAL A 31 -19.02 -7.03 2.53
N THR A 32 -18.25 -7.56 3.48
CA THR A 32 -17.47 -6.79 4.45
C THR A 32 -15.99 -6.95 4.16
N LEU A 33 -15.25 -5.86 4.28
CA LEU A 33 -13.80 -5.88 4.28
C LEU A 33 -13.31 -6.09 5.70
N ILE A 34 -12.55 -7.17 5.92
CA ILE A 34 -12.11 -7.64 7.23
C ILE A 34 -10.58 -7.52 7.32
N LYS A 35 -10.06 -7.15 8.49
CA LYS A 35 -8.62 -7.02 8.74
C LYS A 35 -7.91 -8.34 8.48
N SER A 36 -6.66 -8.25 8.01
CA SER A 36 -5.84 -9.44 7.82
C SER A 36 -5.41 -10.05 9.15
N LYS A 37 -5.04 -11.33 9.12
CA LYS A 37 -4.44 -12.03 10.27
C LYS A 37 -3.09 -11.40 10.65
N ASP A 38 -2.28 -11.04 9.66
CA ASP A 38 -1.01 -10.35 9.87
C ASP A 38 -1.23 -8.84 10.02
N THR A 39 -1.29 -8.35 11.25
CA THR A 39 -1.53 -6.95 11.56
C THR A 39 -0.43 -6.02 11.06
N ASN A 40 0.81 -6.52 10.90
CA ASN A 40 1.94 -5.73 10.38
C ASN A 40 1.86 -5.55 8.87
N LYS A 41 1.12 -6.40 8.18
CA LYS A 41 0.92 -6.39 6.72
C LYS A 41 -0.48 -5.98 6.31
N ASP A 42 -1.34 -5.66 7.27
CA ASP A 42 -2.74 -5.30 7.02
C ASP A 42 -2.85 -4.16 6.00
N GLN A 43 -3.61 -4.39 4.96
CA GLN A 43 -3.86 -3.44 3.87
C GLN A 43 -5.34 -3.03 3.77
N THR A 44 -6.14 -3.34 4.78
CA THR A 44 -7.58 -3.04 4.81
C THR A 44 -7.85 -1.56 4.65
N TYR A 45 -7.04 -0.70 5.29
CA TYR A 45 -7.16 0.74 5.15
C TYR A 45 -7.03 1.20 3.69
N PHE A 46 -6.10 0.66 2.94
CA PHE A 46 -5.90 0.98 1.51
C PHE A 46 -7.03 0.47 0.62
N LEU A 47 -7.75 -0.55 1.08
CA LEU A 47 -8.88 -1.16 0.37
C LEU A 47 -10.24 -0.56 0.78
N ALA A 48 -10.27 0.36 1.74
CA ALA A 48 -11.51 0.93 2.30
C ALA A 48 -12.42 1.60 1.25
N SER A 49 -11.84 2.06 0.12
CA SER A 49 -12.59 2.67 -0.99
C SER A 49 -13.00 1.68 -2.10
N VAL A 50 -12.77 0.38 -1.90
CA VAL A 50 -13.22 -0.66 -2.86
C VAL A 50 -14.75 -0.79 -2.75
N PRO A 51 -15.49 -0.69 -3.87
CA PRO A 51 -16.93 -0.86 -3.84
C PRO A 51 -17.30 -2.27 -3.34
N ARG A 52 -18.38 -2.36 -2.56
CA ARG A 52 -18.88 -3.64 -2.05
C ARG A 52 -19.14 -4.66 -3.16
N VAL A 53 -19.69 -4.22 -4.27
CA VAL A 53 -19.93 -5.08 -5.43
C VAL A 53 -18.66 -5.73 -5.96
N ALA A 54 -17.52 -5.04 -5.90
CA ALA A 54 -16.24 -5.61 -6.32
C ALA A 54 -15.69 -6.64 -5.31
N LEU A 55 -16.03 -6.53 -4.01
CA LEU A 55 -15.63 -7.51 -2.99
C LEU A 55 -16.30 -8.87 -3.23
N GLN A 56 -17.51 -8.91 -3.79
CA GLN A 56 -18.23 -10.15 -4.07
C GLN A 56 -17.51 -11.07 -5.06
N SER A 57 -16.71 -10.49 -5.96
CA SER A 57 -15.93 -11.24 -6.96
C SER A 57 -14.42 -11.09 -6.73
N THR A 58 -14.01 -10.80 -5.50
CA THR A 58 -12.59 -10.65 -5.15
C THR A 58 -12.18 -11.64 -4.07
N LEU A 59 -11.03 -12.29 -4.27
CA LEU A 59 -10.41 -13.18 -3.30
C LEU A 59 -9.09 -12.59 -2.80
N PHE A 60 -8.85 -12.74 -1.50
CA PHE A 60 -7.60 -12.36 -0.83
C PHE A 60 -6.93 -13.62 -0.21
N PRO A 61 -6.26 -14.45 -1.01
CA PRO A 61 -5.77 -15.77 -0.55
C PRO A 61 -4.77 -15.68 0.62
N VAL A 62 -4.04 -14.57 0.74
CA VAL A 62 -3.05 -14.38 1.81
C VAL A 62 -3.59 -13.64 3.03
N GLY A 63 -4.84 -13.20 3.00
CA GLY A 63 -5.43 -12.40 4.08
C GLY A 63 -5.53 -13.12 5.42
N ALA A 64 -5.75 -14.43 5.40
CA ALA A 64 -5.81 -15.28 6.59
C ALA A 64 -4.45 -15.85 7.02
N LEU A 65 -3.34 -15.40 6.41
CA LEU A 65 -2.01 -15.92 6.63
C LEU A 65 -1.08 -14.87 7.24
N ASN A 66 -0.14 -15.33 8.09
CA ASN A 66 0.98 -14.51 8.54
C ASN A 66 2.11 -14.60 7.49
N LYS A 67 2.60 -13.45 7.03
CA LYS A 67 3.59 -13.40 5.96
C LYS A 67 4.88 -14.13 6.33
N ARG A 68 5.40 -13.90 7.54
CA ARG A 68 6.71 -14.39 7.92
C ARG A 68 6.69 -15.86 8.33
N SER A 69 5.73 -16.26 9.15
CA SER A 69 5.67 -17.63 9.67
C SER A 69 5.02 -18.61 8.69
N GLU A 70 3.94 -18.22 8.03
CA GLU A 70 3.16 -19.13 7.19
C GLU A 70 3.57 -18.99 5.71
N VAL A 71 3.57 -17.80 5.12
CA VAL A 71 3.90 -17.65 3.70
C VAL A 71 5.39 -17.92 3.45
N GLN A 72 6.29 -17.20 4.12
CA GLN A 72 7.73 -17.35 3.94
C GLN A 72 8.30 -18.59 4.67
N GLY A 73 7.70 -18.98 5.79
CA GLY A 73 8.14 -20.12 6.59
C GLY A 73 7.81 -21.47 5.97
N SER A 74 6.54 -21.73 5.65
CA SER A 74 6.08 -23.04 5.19
C SER A 74 5.69 -23.05 3.71
N LEU A 75 4.80 -22.17 3.26
CA LEU A 75 4.25 -22.23 1.90
C LEU A 75 5.30 -22.10 0.78
N LEU A 76 6.28 -21.21 0.94
CA LEU A 76 7.37 -21.10 -0.05
C LEU A 76 8.20 -22.38 -0.13
N THR A 77 8.40 -23.08 0.99
CA THR A 77 9.12 -24.34 1.03
C THR A 77 8.32 -25.45 0.34
N GLU A 78 7.05 -25.58 0.65
CA GLU A 78 6.15 -26.56 0.05
C GLU A 78 6.00 -26.34 -1.46
N ALA A 79 6.01 -25.08 -1.90
CA ALA A 79 5.97 -24.70 -3.33
C ALA A 79 7.33 -24.82 -4.05
N GLY A 80 8.42 -25.18 -3.37
CA GLY A 80 9.76 -25.22 -3.97
C GLY A 80 10.37 -23.84 -4.28
N LEU A 81 9.83 -22.77 -3.67
CA LEU A 81 10.20 -21.38 -3.94
C LEU A 81 11.11 -20.76 -2.85
N ASN A 82 11.95 -21.57 -2.22
CA ASN A 82 12.84 -21.15 -1.13
C ASN A 82 13.76 -19.96 -1.49
N HIS A 83 14.16 -19.84 -2.75
CA HIS A 83 14.97 -18.72 -3.25
C HIS A 83 14.29 -17.34 -3.12
N LEU A 84 12.97 -17.31 -2.88
CA LEU A 84 12.21 -16.06 -2.66
C LEU A 84 12.11 -15.67 -1.18
N ARG A 85 12.48 -16.55 -0.24
CA ARG A 85 12.31 -16.36 1.20
C ARG A 85 13.01 -15.11 1.72
N ASP A 86 14.29 -14.93 1.32
CA ASP A 86 15.15 -13.86 1.84
C ASP A 86 15.14 -12.61 0.95
N ARG A 87 14.23 -12.55 0.00
CA ARG A 87 14.11 -11.40 -0.87
C ARG A 87 13.70 -10.18 -0.07
N LYS A 88 14.46 -9.07 -0.21
CA LYS A 88 14.11 -7.80 0.43
C LYS A 88 12.70 -7.38 0.05
N GLU A 89 11.91 -7.06 1.06
CA GLU A 89 10.58 -6.50 0.82
C GLU A 89 10.73 -5.10 0.22
N SER A 90 9.99 -4.83 -0.85
CA SER A 90 9.84 -3.47 -1.35
C SER A 90 8.97 -2.68 -0.37
N MET A 91 9.57 -1.69 0.29
CA MET A 91 8.85 -0.74 1.13
C MET A 91 8.39 0.41 0.25
N GLY A 92 7.09 0.65 0.17
CA GLY A 92 6.55 1.78 -0.57
C GLY A 92 5.33 1.45 -1.42
N LEU A 93 4.92 2.40 -2.23
CA LEU A 93 3.79 2.25 -3.15
C LEU A 93 4.21 1.38 -4.34
N CYS A 94 3.42 0.36 -4.65
CA CYS A 94 3.73 -0.67 -5.64
C CYS A 94 3.93 -0.15 -7.09
N PHE A 95 3.47 1.07 -7.40
CA PHE A 95 3.61 1.68 -8.72
C PHE A 95 4.81 2.63 -8.86
N VAL A 96 5.54 2.92 -7.78
CA VAL A 96 6.75 3.76 -7.82
C VAL A 96 7.93 3.01 -8.44
N GLY A 97 7.92 1.68 -8.39
CA GLY A 97 8.93 0.83 -9.01
C GLY A 97 10.34 1.02 -8.45
N GLN A 98 11.34 0.91 -9.32
CA GLN A 98 12.75 1.06 -8.95
C GLN A 98 13.22 2.53 -8.87
N GLN A 99 12.36 3.49 -9.12
CA GLN A 99 12.67 4.93 -9.16
C GLN A 99 13.00 5.53 -7.78
N GLY A 100 13.27 4.72 -6.78
CA GLY A 100 13.77 5.17 -5.50
C GLY A 100 12.70 5.69 -4.55
N LYS A 101 12.81 6.94 -4.12
CA LYS A 101 11.92 7.52 -3.12
C LYS A 101 10.62 8.03 -3.75
N PHE A 102 9.51 7.87 -3.04
CA PHE A 102 8.19 8.42 -3.44
C PHE A 102 8.25 9.92 -3.81
N SER A 103 9.08 10.68 -3.11
CA SER A 103 9.30 12.11 -3.42
C SER A 103 9.83 12.34 -4.83
N GLY A 104 10.80 11.55 -5.29
CA GLY A 104 11.34 11.67 -6.65
C GLY A 104 10.31 11.29 -7.72
N PHE A 105 9.51 10.26 -7.45
CA PHE A 105 8.40 9.90 -8.33
C PHE A 105 7.37 11.04 -8.41
N MET A 106 6.93 11.58 -7.28
CA MET A 106 5.94 12.67 -7.25
C MET A 106 6.44 13.92 -7.94
N SER A 107 7.71 14.29 -7.77
CA SER A 107 8.29 15.48 -8.43
C SER A 107 8.22 15.44 -9.95
N ALA A 108 8.19 14.26 -10.57
CA ALA A 108 8.06 14.11 -12.03
C ALA A 108 6.62 14.38 -12.53
N PHE A 109 5.61 14.43 -11.64
CA PHE A 109 4.20 14.61 -11.97
C PHE A 109 3.62 15.94 -11.42
N LEU A 110 4.44 16.72 -10.73
CA LEU A 110 4.03 18.03 -10.23
C LEU A 110 4.39 19.10 -11.27
N ASP A 111 3.43 19.92 -11.66
CA ASP A 111 3.61 21.01 -12.63
C ASP A 111 4.50 22.15 -12.09
N ALA A 112 4.68 22.21 -10.78
CA ALA A 112 5.54 23.19 -10.12
C ALA A 112 6.38 22.52 -9.04
N ALA A 113 7.51 23.16 -8.69
CA ALA A 113 8.31 22.72 -7.55
C ALA A 113 7.45 22.75 -6.26
N PRO A 114 7.52 21.69 -5.43
CA PRO A 114 6.76 21.66 -4.18
C PRO A 114 7.13 22.82 -3.28
N GLU A 115 6.12 23.54 -2.80
CA GLU A 115 6.33 24.67 -1.88
C GLU A 115 6.80 24.16 -0.51
N MET A 116 7.88 24.74 -0.02
CA MET A 116 8.37 24.49 1.35
C MET A 116 7.34 24.99 2.37
N GLY A 117 7.08 24.19 3.38
CA GLY A 117 6.12 24.52 4.42
C GLY A 117 6.62 24.24 5.83
N ALA A 118 5.88 24.73 6.83
CA ALA A 118 6.16 24.48 8.22
C ALA A 118 5.70 23.09 8.66
N VAL A 119 6.50 22.41 9.48
CA VAL A 119 6.10 21.23 10.23
C VAL A 119 5.74 21.69 11.64
N ILE A 120 4.49 21.50 12.01
CA ILE A 120 3.92 22.02 13.25
C ILE A 120 3.48 20.84 14.12
N GLU A 121 3.80 20.89 15.41
CA GLU A 121 3.34 19.90 16.39
C GLU A 121 1.83 20.04 16.60
N HIS A 122 1.11 18.95 16.38
CA HIS A 122 -0.33 18.92 16.61
C HIS A 122 -0.64 19.12 18.10
N GLY A 123 -1.58 20.01 18.42
CA GLY A 123 -2.03 20.30 19.78
C GLY A 123 -1.30 21.50 20.43
N THR A 124 0.00 21.66 20.21
CA THR A 124 0.77 22.79 20.79
C THR A 124 0.95 23.96 19.82
N GLY A 125 0.88 23.70 18.50
CA GLY A 125 1.19 24.70 17.48
C GLY A 125 2.67 25.03 17.33
N ARG A 126 3.56 24.32 18.05
CA ARG A 126 5.00 24.59 18.04
C ARG A 126 5.61 24.25 16.67
N LEU A 127 6.42 25.15 16.13
CA LEU A 127 7.20 24.90 14.94
C LEU A 127 8.31 23.87 15.24
N LEU A 128 8.33 22.75 14.48
CA LEU A 128 9.33 21.70 14.60
C LEU A 128 10.41 21.79 13.52
N GLY A 129 10.14 22.46 12.41
CA GLY A 129 11.05 22.58 11.28
C GLY A 129 10.30 22.87 9.98
N ARG A 130 10.96 22.61 8.84
CA ARG A 130 10.38 22.80 7.51
C ARG A 130 10.42 21.52 6.71
N HIS A 131 9.47 21.34 5.80
CA HIS A 131 9.42 20.25 4.83
C HIS A 131 9.58 20.79 3.40
N CYS A 132 10.05 19.93 2.48
CA CYS A 132 10.28 20.27 1.08
C CYS A 132 9.03 20.19 0.18
N GLY A 133 7.83 20.20 0.76
CA GLY A 133 6.56 20.11 0.04
C GLY A 133 5.64 19.05 0.63
N SER A 134 4.44 19.41 1.03
CA SER A 134 3.47 18.49 1.66
C SER A 134 3.07 17.34 0.76
N ALA A 135 2.98 17.54 -0.55
CA ALA A 135 2.66 16.52 -1.54
C ALA A 135 3.68 15.37 -1.64
N LEU A 136 4.89 15.56 -1.08
CA LEU A 136 5.96 14.56 -1.09
C LEU A 136 5.88 13.56 0.06
N TYR A 137 4.92 13.71 0.96
CA TYR A 137 4.78 12.90 2.17
C TYR A 137 3.40 12.29 2.28
N THR A 138 3.33 11.15 2.92
CA THR A 138 2.09 10.46 3.26
C THR A 138 1.87 10.44 4.77
N VAL A 139 0.62 10.33 5.20
CA VAL A 139 0.27 10.22 6.62
C VAL A 139 0.98 9.01 7.24
N GLY A 140 1.62 9.21 8.40
CA GLY A 140 2.40 8.19 9.10
C GLY A 140 3.86 8.10 8.66
N GLN A 141 4.27 8.83 7.62
CA GLN A 141 5.67 8.87 7.18
C GLN A 141 6.50 9.82 8.07
N LYS A 142 7.71 9.38 8.47
CA LYS A 142 8.66 10.24 9.16
C LYS A 142 9.19 11.30 8.18
N VAL A 143 8.99 12.57 8.53
CA VAL A 143 9.47 13.71 7.74
C VAL A 143 10.88 14.08 8.21
N PRO A 144 11.89 14.13 7.32
CA PRO A 144 13.17 14.74 7.64
C PRO A 144 12.94 16.24 7.86
N LEU A 145 13.32 16.74 9.02
CA LEU A 145 13.20 18.16 9.33
C LEU A 145 14.45 18.88 8.80
N ALA A 146 14.25 19.85 7.93
CA ALA A 146 15.27 20.84 7.64
C ALA A 146 15.37 21.81 8.84
N ASP A 147 16.58 22.33 9.09
CA ASP A 147 16.79 23.28 10.20
C ASP A 147 15.82 24.46 10.08
N PRO A 148 15.12 24.83 11.15
CA PRO A 148 14.23 25.99 11.15
C PRO A 148 14.92 27.32 10.81
N GLN A 149 16.25 27.36 10.91
CA GLN A 149 17.08 28.57 10.70
C GLN A 149 17.81 28.58 9.35
N ALA A 150 17.63 27.57 8.49
CA ALA A 150 18.25 27.49 7.17
C ALA A 150 17.38 28.10 6.08
#